data_f34355622f1fe211b4d29d2a7315ce1b
#
_entry.id   f34355622f1fe211b4d29d2a7315ce1b
#
_cell.length_a   1.000
_cell.length_b   1.000
_cell.length_c   1.000
_cell.angle_alpha   90.00
_cell.angle_beta   90.00
_cell.angle_gamma   90.00
#
_symmetry.space_group_name_H-M   'P 1'
#
loop_
_entity.id
_entity.type
_entity.pdbx_description
1 polymer ?
#
loop_
_entity_poly.entity_id
_entity_poly.type
_entity_poly.pdbx_seq_one_letter_code
_entity_poly.pdbx_strand_id
1 'polypeptide(L)'
;YLNYIKNIADNGGNYIRIWLSEYGIGLLDTNGRAVDSDYNSTDAAYLDAVFRYAEERGVYIQLVPLFHGMFSSVGADTAWVSCSFNAVNKYGYLQTPTEFWVNERAKSEIKNYFRYIVARYGYSNSLLSVELCNEILSSEGITETVADEWCREISDYIREIDDNRNLITVSSASSQTDLIYSDCFDYINIHRYSDSLERFFSDINTGNDCNKPLLISEAGYSYSEPVVNTAVVHTQNWAAYMGGSVGGAMSWYWPEIEALTDQNGANPIYRDMRYLTDFSRKIGKTGLPRTTITQSNLYDYDTKSNAVGFCCGANAYLWLYDKDAINGNSDIHIKSDIMVSMPDGDYQIVVYDTYTGNKLSANEKTAANGWISFSVNNWSKDVVIEI
;
A
#
# COMPACT_ATOMS: atom_id res chain seq x y z
N TYR A 1 10.04 12.75 -8.47
CA TYR A 1 10.00 11.28 -8.57
C TYR A 1 11.38 10.64 -8.42
N LEU A 2 12.41 11.10 -9.15
CA LEU A 2 13.74 10.46 -9.08
C LEU A 2 14.34 10.46 -7.66
N ASN A 3 14.16 11.56 -6.90
CA ASN A 3 14.61 11.62 -5.51
C ASN A 3 13.84 10.63 -4.62
N TYR A 4 12.53 10.45 -4.82
CA TYR A 4 11.73 9.47 -4.08
C TYR A 4 12.24 8.05 -4.34
N ILE A 5 12.42 7.70 -5.62
CA ILE A 5 12.97 6.39 -6.00
C ILE A 5 14.34 6.18 -5.38
N LYS A 6 15.22 7.21 -5.46
CA LYS A 6 16.54 7.13 -4.85
C LYS A 6 16.47 6.87 -3.35
N ASN A 7 15.69 7.67 -2.62
CA ASN A 7 15.61 7.61 -1.16
C ASN A 7 15.00 6.28 -0.69
N ILE A 8 13.95 5.80 -1.36
CA ILE A 8 13.36 4.49 -1.08
C ILE A 8 14.37 3.37 -1.33
N ALA A 9 15.01 3.34 -2.49
CA ALA A 9 15.98 2.30 -2.85
C ALA A 9 17.21 2.30 -1.93
N ASP A 10 17.75 3.47 -1.60
CA ASP A 10 18.92 3.60 -0.71
C ASP A 10 18.62 3.10 0.71
N ASN A 11 17.36 3.09 1.11
CA ASN A 11 16.90 2.55 2.38
C ASN A 11 16.25 1.16 2.28
N GLY A 12 16.42 0.51 1.12
CA GLY A 12 16.05 -0.88 0.91
C GLY A 12 14.60 -1.11 0.50
N GLY A 13 13.78 -0.08 0.44
CA GLY A 13 12.44 -0.16 -0.12
C GLY A 13 12.47 -0.40 -1.63
N ASN A 14 11.41 -0.94 -2.17
CA ASN A 14 11.35 -1.35 -3.57
C ASN A 14 10.01 -1.09 -4.25
N TYR A 15 9.18 -0.20 -3.71
CA TYR A 15 7.84 0.06 -4.23
C TYR A 15 7.50 1.54 -4.13
N ILE A 16 6.88 2.06 -5.21
CA ILE A 16 6.23 3.37 -5.25
C ILE A 16 4.92 3.30 -6.01
N ARG A 17 4.05 4.27 -5.76
CA ARG A 17 2.78 4.46 -6.47
C ARG A 17 2.78 5.81 -7.16
N ILE A 18 2.37 5.86 -8.43
CA ILE A 18 2.41 7.08 -9.24
C ILE A 18 1.05 7.33 -9.88
N TRP A 19 0.42 8.46 -9.57
CA TRP A 19 -0.74 8.95 -10.29
C TRP A 19 -0.33 9.66 -11.57
N LEU A 20 -1.04 9.38 -12.66
CA LEU A 20 -0.96 10.15 -13.89
C LEU A 20 -2.01 11.25 -13.84
N SER A 21 -1.61 12.43 -13.43
CA SER A 21 -2.50 13.56 -13.16
C SER A 21 -1.83 14.90 -13.45
N GLU A 22 -2.63 15.94 -13.56
CA GLU A 22 -2.18 17.33 -13.69
C GLU A 22 -1.32 17.81 -12.51
N TYR A 23 -1.37 17.14 -11.37
CA TYR A 23 -0.53 17.46 -10.21
C TYR A 23 0.93 16.99 -10.35
N GLY A 24 1.24 16.21 -11.39
CA GLY A 24 2.57 15.67 -11.62
C GLY A 24 2.83 15.34 -13.08
N ILE A 25 2.84 14.06 -13.44
CA ILE A 25 2.97 13.57 -14.81
C ILE A 25 1.56 13.27 -15.32
N GLY A 26 1.07 14.01 -16.30
CA GLY A 26 -0.26 13.84 -16.88
C GLY A 26 -0.18 13.44 -18.36
N LEU A 27 -0.46 12.18 -18.69
CA LEU A 27 -0.48 11.72 -20.08
C LEU A 27 -1.74 12.17 -20.82
N LEU A 28 -2.87 12.30 -20.11
CA LEU A 28 -4.09 12.91 -20.62
C LEU A 28 -3.96 14.42 -20.49
N ASP A 29 -3.91 15.12 -21.63
CA ASP A 29 -3.79 16.57 -21.64
C ASP A 29 -5.08 17.21 -21.12
N THR A 30 -4.97 18.04 -20.08
CA THR A 30 -6.08 18.83 -19.51
C THR A 30 -6.67 19.82 -20.52
N ASN A 31 -5.93 20.14 -21.61
CA ASN A 31 -6.40 20.97 -22.72
C ASN A 31 -7.21 20.21 -23.79
N GLY A 32 -7.58 18.95 -23.52
CA GLY A 32 -8.50 18.20 -24.35
C GLY A 32 -7.92 17.49 -25.56
N ARG A 33 -6.63 17.21 -25.58
CA ARG A 33 -6.00 16.48 -26.70
C ARG A 33 -6.13 14.96 -26.61
N ALA A 34 -6.47 14.43 -25.46
CA ALA A 34 -6.53 12.98 -25.21
C ALA A 34 -7.60 12.23 -26.00
N VAL A 35 -8.64 12.95 -26.43
CA VAL A 35 -9.80 12.37 -27.14
C VAL A 35 -9.43 11.74 -28.48
N ASP A 36 -8.34 12.20 -29.12
CA ASP A 36 -7.87 11.71 -30.41
C ASP A 36 -6.55 10.89 -30.31
N SER A 37 -6.23 10.32 -29.14
CA SER A 37 -4.98 9.60 -28.89
C SER A 37 -3.72 10.49 -28.99
N ASP A 38 -3.86 11.78 -28.76
CA ASP A 38 -2.75 12.75 -28.73
C ASP A 38 -2.30 12.95 -27.27
N TYR A 39 -1.54 11.99 -26.75
CA TYR A 39 -1.06 12.01 -25.37
C TYR A 39 0.12 12.98 -25.21
N ASN A 40 0.26 13.53 -24.00
CA ASN A 40 1.34 14.46 -23.68
C ASN A 40 2.71 13.78 -23.79
N SER A 41 3.38 14.05 -24.91
CA SER A 41 4.69 13.43 -25.24
C SER A 41 5.82 13.89 -24.30
N THR A 42 5.73 15.10 -23.75
CA THR A 42 6.71 15.62 -22.78
C THR A 42 6.59 14.85 -21.47
N ASP A 43 5.39 14.70 -20.94
CA ASP A 43 5.15 13.94 -19.71
C ASP A 43 5.43 12.45 -19.91
N ALA A 44 5.14 11.91 -21.10
CA ALA A 44 5.54 10.56 -21.45
C ALA A 44 7.07 10.37 -21.41
N ALA A 45 7.85 11.34 -21.89
CA ALA A 45 9.31 11.29 -21.79
C ALA A 45 9.83 11.40 -20.35
N TYR A 46 9.15 12.18 -19.49
CA TYR A 46 9.46 12.19 -18.06
C TYR A 46 9.14 10.84 -17.40
N LEU A 47 8.02 10.24 -17.73
CA LEU A 47 7.65 8.92 -17.22
C LEU A 47 8.62 7.83 -17.71
N ASP A 48 9.11 7.89 -18.94
CA ASP A 48 10.19 7.01 -19.44
C ASP A 48 11.45 7.11 -18.58
N ALA A 49 11.83 8.33 -18.19
CA ALA A 49 13.01 8.53 -17.33
C ALA A 49 12.76 7.97 -15.92
N VAL A 50 11.54 8.09 -15.40
CA VAL A 50 11.14 7.53 -14.10
C VAL A 50 11.21 6.00 -14.14
N PHE A 51 10.64 5.35 -15.16
CA PHE A 51 10.70 3.90 -15.33
C PHE A 51 12.14 3.38 -15.45
N ARG A 52 12.96 4.00 -16.31
CA ARG A 52 14.37 3.63 -16.45
C ARG A 52 15.12 3.72 -15.12
N TYR A 53 14.93 4.80 -14.38
CA TYR A 53 15.60 4.97 -13.11
C TYR A 53 15.08 3.98 -12.04
N ALA A 54 13.80 3.65 -12.06
CA ALA A 54 13.23 2.61 -11.20
C ALA A 54 13.84 1.23 -11.50
N GLU A 55 14.00 0.86 -12.79
CA GLU A 55 14.69 -0.36 -13.22
C GLU A 55 16.12 -0.43 -12.71
N GLU A 56 16.90 0.65 -12.88
CA GLU A 56 18.29 0.76 -12.41
C GLU A 56 18.39 0.59 -10.88
N ARG A 57 17.34 0.96 -10.14
CA ARG A 57 17.32 0.94 -8.68
C ARG A 57 16.58 -0.25 -8.07
N GLY A 58 15.96 -1.10 -8.90
CA GLY A 58 15.15 -2.24 -8.45
C GLY A 58 13.88 -1.82 -7.71
N VAL A 59 13.25 -0.72 -8.14
CA VAL A 59 12.00 -0.21 -7.56
C VAL A 59 10.84 -0.54 -8.50
N TYR A 60 9.77 -1.08 -7.95
CA TYR A 60 8.53 -1.38 -8.64
C TYR A 60 7.55 -0.21 -8.57
N ILE A 61 6.81 -0.01 -9.65
CA ILE A 61 5.84 1.06 -9.81
C ILE A 61 4.43 0.48 -9.92
N GLN A 62 3.53 0.89 -9.03
CA GLN A 62 2.09 0.80 -9.25
C GLN A 62 1.66 2.07 -9.98
N LEU A 63 1.30 1.93 -11.25
CA LEU A 63 0.89 3.04 -12.08
C LEU A 63 -0.62 3.24 -11.98
N VAL A 64 -1.05 4.47 -11.73
CA VAL A 64 -2.46 4.86 -11.55
C VAL A 64 -2.87 5.82 -12.65
N PRO A 65 -3.42 5.32 -13.78
CA PRO A 65 -3.76 6.13 -14.95
C PRO A 65 -4.92 7.10 -14.75
N LEU A 66 -5.86 6.76 -13.87
CA LEU A 66 -7.06 7.53 -13.59
C LEU A 66 -7.25 7.72 -12.07
N PHE A 67 -7.89 8.80 -11.67
CA PHE A 67 -8.24 9.04 -10.28
C PHE A 67 -9.65 9.64 -10.17
N HIS A 68 -10.31 9.40 -9.06
CA HIS A 68 -11.71 9.77 -8.81
C HIS A 68 -12.01 11.24 -9.08
N GLY A 69 -11.08 12.15 -8.78
CA GLY A 69 -11.26 13.59 -8.97
C GLY A 69 -11.44 13.99 -10.43
N MET A 70 -10.86 13.26 -11.40
CA MET A 70 -11.10 13.49 -12.84
C MET A 70 -12.61 13.39 -13.18
N PHE A 71 -13.33 12.58 -12.41
CA PHE A 71 -14.76 12.28 -12.60
C PHE A 71 -15.61 12.79 -11.44
N SER A 72 -15.23 13.95 -10.88
CA SER A 72 -15.95 14.59 -9.78
C SER A 72 -15.91 16.11 -9.91
N SER A 73 -17.07 16.74 -9.77
CA SER A 73 -17.25 18.18 -9.72
C SER A 73 -17.38 18.71 -8.29
N VAL A 74 -17.50 17.80 -7.33
CA VAL A 74 -17.65 18.08 -5.88
C VAL A 74 -16.80 17.10 -5.08
N GLY A 75 -16.37 17.50 -3.88
CA GLY A 75 -15.57 16.65 -2.99
C GLY A 75 -14.08 16.99 -3.03
N ALA A 76 -13.24 16.02 -2.67
CA ALA A 76 -11.78 16.16 -2.70
C ALA A 76 -11.22 15.94 -4.12
N ASP A 77 -10.07 16.57 -4.39
CA ASP A 77 -9.29 16.41 -5.64
C ASP A 77 -10.10 16.61 -6.95
N THR A 78 -11.14 17.45 -6.90
CA THR A 78 -12.05 17.67 -8.03
C THR A 78 -11.33 18.25 -9.25
N ALA A 79 -11.39 17.53 -10.38
CA ALA A 79 -10.73 17.89 -11.62
C ALA A 79 -11.64 17.78 -12.87
N TRP A 80 -12.97 17.59 -12.68
CA TRP A 80 -13.90 17.45 -13.80
C TRP A 80 -13.87 18.63 -14.75
N VAL A 81 -13.69 19.85 -14.24
CA VAL A 81 -13.63 21.07 -15.08
C VAL A 81 -12.45 21.04 -16.06
N SER A 82 -11.35 20.39 -15.68
CA SER A 82 -10.15 20.23 -16.52
C SER A 82 -10.09 18.86 -17.23
N CYS A 83 -11.02 17.95 -16.94
CA CYS A 83 -11.06 16.63 -17.54
C CYS A 83 -11.28 16.73 -19.06
N SER A 84 -10.45 16.05 -19.85
CA SER A 84 -10.50 16.05 -21.31
C SER A 84 -11.84 15.57 -21.89
N PHE A 85 -12.60 14.79 -21.15
CA PHE A 85 -13.92 14.29 -21.55
C PHE A 85 -15.05 15.28 -21.33
N ASN A 86 -14.85 16.29 -20.47
CA ASN A 86 -15.88 17.28 -20.14
C ASN A 86 -16.19 18.18 -21.36
N ALA A 87 -17.46 18.31 -21.72
CA ALA A 87 -17.94 19.08 -22.88
C ALA A 87 -17.59 20.58 -22.84
N VAL A 88 -17.15 21.13 -21.70
CA VAL A 88 -16.65 22.51 -21.61
C VAL A 88 -15.26 22.64 -22.23
N ASN A 89 -14.54 21.55 -22.39
CA ASN A 89 -13.21 21.52 -22.98
C ASN A 89 -13.29 21.26 -24.48
N LYS A 90 -12.25 21.68 -25.22
CA LYS A 90 -12.24 21.78 -26.68
C LYS A 90 -12.66 20.51 -27.43
N TYR A 91 -12.35 19.34 -26.90
CA TYR A 91 -12.64 18.05 -27.53
C TYR A 91 -13.53 17.16 -26.66
N GLY A 92 -13.90 17.64 -25.48
CA GLY A 92 -14.80 16.93 -24.59
C GLY A 92 -16.23 16.91 -25.12
N TYR A 93 -17.01 15.93 -24.67
CA TYR A 93 -18.36 15.72 -25.17
C TYR A 93 -19.32 15.21 -24.07
N LEU A 94 -18.83 14.84 -22.90
CA LEU A 94 -19.66 14.40 -21.79
C LEU A 94 -20.17 15.62 -20.99
N GLN A 95 -21.42 15.59 -20.62
CA GLN A 95 -22.07 16.68 -19.88
C GLN A 95 -21.86 16.51 -18.36
N THR A 96 -21.77 15.26 -17.89
CA THR A 96 -21.63 14.94 -16.46
C THR A 96 -20.52 13.90 -16.25
N PRO A 97 -19.88 13.87 -15.07
CA PRO A 97 -18.89 12.85 -14.73
C PRO A 97 -19.42 11.42 -14.85
N THR A 98 -20.66 11.20 -14.46
CA THR A 98 -21.31 9.88 -14.43
C THR A 98 -21.41 9.23 -15.81
N GLU A 99 -21.56 10.03 -16.87
CA GLU A 99 -21.63 9.53 -18.26
C GLU A 99 -20.37 8.78 -18.68
N PHE A 100 -19.20 9.12 -18.13
CA PHE A 100 -17.92 8.51 -18.48
C PHE A 100 -17.95 6.97 -18.36
N TRP A 101 -18.53 6.47 -17.32
CA TRP A 101 -18.51 5.05 -16.97
C TRP A 101 -19.35 4.17 -17.88
N VAL A 102 -20.38 4.76 -18.53
CA VAL A 102 -21.36 4.04 -19.36
C VAL A 102 -21.34 4.43 -20.83
N ASN A 103 -20.63 5.50 -21.19
CA ASN A 103 -20.59 5.98 -22.56
C ASN A 103 -19.62 5.14 -23.40
N GLU A 104 -20.12 4.50 -24.47
CA GLU A 104 -19.35 3.58 -25.30
C GLU A 104 -18.15 4.26 -26.01
N ARG A 105 -18.29 5.55 -26.38
CA ARG A 105 -17.18 6.31 -26.95
C ARG A 105 -16.09 6.55 -25.90
N ALA A 106 -16.46 6.93 -24.70
CA ALA A 106 -15.51 7.13 -23.60
C ALA A 106 -14.77 5.82 -23.26
N LYS A 107 -15.47 4.70 -23.19
CA LYS A 107 -14.87 3.37 -22.99
C LYS A 107 -13.88 3.01 -24.12
N SER A 108 -14.23 3.30 -25.38
CA SER A 108 -13.34 3.07 -26.52
C SER A 108 -12.06 3.92 -26.44
N GLU A 109 -12.18 5.20 -26.07
CA GLU A 109 -11.05 6.13 -25.94
C GLU A 109 -10.17 5.74 -24.75
N ILE A 110 -10.75 5.32 -23.63
CA ILE A 110 -10.00 4.83 -22.47
C ILE A 110 -9.27 3.51 -22.78
N LYS A 111 -9.85 2.61 -23.54
CA LYS A 111 -9.15 1.42 -24.02
C LYS A 111 -7.91 1.78 -24.87
N ASN A 112 -8.00 2.81 -25.72
CA ASN A 112 -6.84 3.32 -26.45
C ASN A 112 -5.78 3.90 -25.52
N TYR A 113 -6.18 4.56 -24.44
CA TYR A 113 -5.26 5.08 -23.42
C TYR A 113 -4.52 3.95 -22.69
N PHE A 114 -5.23 2.92 -22.21
CA PHE A 114 -4.58 1.75 -21.62
C PHE A 114 -3.69 1.00 -22.61
N ARG A 115 -4.08 0.92 -23.89
CA ARG A 115 -3.22 0.35 -24.93
C ARG A 115 -1.91 1.15 -25.09
N TYR A 116 -1.97 2.47 -25.04
CA TYR A 116 -0.76 3.31 -25.08
C TYR A 116 0.13 3.03 -23.87
N ILE A 117 -0.43 2.92 -22.67
CA ILE A 117 0.30 2.61 -21.44
C ILE A 117 0.96 1.23 -21.53
N VAL A 118 0.22 0.20 -21.92
CA VAL A 118 0.75 -1.16 -22.09
C VAL A 118 1.84 -1.21 -23.16
N ALA A 119 1.62 -0.60 -24.33
CA ALA A 119 2.60 -0.58 -25.42
C ALA A 119 3.90 0.16 -25.04
N ARG A 120 3.83 1.19 -24.17
CA ARG A 120 4.98 2.00 -23.80
C ARG A 120 5.70 1.52 -22.55
N TYR A 121 4.99 0.99 -21.57
CA TYR A 121 5.52 0.65 -20.24
C TYR A 121 5.35 -0.81 -19.85
N GLY A 122 4.47 -1.57 -20.52
CA GLY A 122 4.15 -2.96 -20.16
C GLY A 122 5.35 -3.90 -20.22
N TYR A 123 6.38 -3.59 -21.01
CA TYR A 123 7.61 -4.37 -21.09
C TYR A 123 8.54 -4.19 -19.87
N SER A 124 8.32 -3.15 -19.09
CA SER A 124 9.22 -2.78 -18.00
C SER A 124 9.10 -3.74 -16.82
N ASN A 125 10.21 -4.29 -16.37
CA ASN A 125 10.27 -5.10 -15.16
C ASN A 125 9.96 -4.28 -13.88
N SER A 126 9.93 -2.96 -13.97
CA SER A 126 9.53 -2.08 -12.88
C SER A 126 8.03 -1.80 -12.86
N LEU A 127 7.26 -2.15 -13.89
CA LEU A 127 5.80 -2.06 -13.80
C LEU A 127 5.27 -3.22 -12.97
N LEU A 128 4.91 -2.95 -11.71
CA LEU A 128 4.29 -3.95 -10.83
C LEU A 128 2.85 -4.20 -11.25
N SER A 129 2.11 -3.11 -11.39
CA SER A 129 0.68 -3.18 -11.65
C SER A 129 0.12 -1.91 -12.28
N VAL A 130 -1.01 -2.07 -12.94
CA VAL A 130 -1.88 -0.97 -13.36
C VAL A 130 -3.07 -0.92 -12.38
N GLU A 131 -3.19 0.16 -11.65
CA GLU A 131 -4.38 0.47 -10.87
C GLU A 131 -5.34 1.25 -11.77
N LEU A 132 -6.47 0.64 -12.13
CA LEU A 132 -7.35 1.20 -13.17
C LEU A 132 -7.83 2.62 -12.83
N CYS A 133 -8.20 2.84 -11.59
CA CYS A 133 -8.61 4.14 -11.07
C CYS A 133 -8.40 4.23 -9.58
N ASN A 134 -7.79 5.32 -9.10
CA ASN A 134 -7.71 5.62 -7.68
C ASN A 134 -9.10 5.86 -7.11
N GLU A 135 -9.42 5.14 -6.02
CA GLU A 135 -10.67 5.32 -5.24
C GLU A 135 -11.91 5.48 -6.12
N ILE A 136 -12.08 4.58 -7.09
CA ILE A 136 -13.10 4.67 -8.13
C ILE A 136 -14.50 5.00 -7.59
N LEU A 137 -14.88 4.43 -6.43
CA LEU A 137 -16.19 4.68 -5.81
C LEU A 137 -16.34 6.07 -5.18
N SER A 138 -15.25 6.84 -5.08
CA SER A 138 -15.27 8.25 -4.70
C SER A 138 -15.60 9.18 -5.89
N SER A 139 -15.71 8.65 -7.11
CA SER A 139 -16.16 9.40 -8.28
C SER A 139 -17.63 9.76 -8.19
N GLU A 140 -17.99 10.94 -8.73
CA GLU A 140 -19.35 11.49 -8.63
C GLU A 140 -20.39 10.58 -9.31
N GLY A 141 -21.39 10.14 -8.53
CA GLY A 141 -22.56 9.43 -9.02
C GLY A 141 -22.32 8.01 -9.55
N ILE A 142 -21.13 7.46 -9.38
CA ILE A 142 -20.87 6.06 -9.73
C ILE A 142 -21.52 5.10 -8.72
N THR A 143 -22.06 4.00 -9.19
CA THR A 143 -22.52 2.89 -8.33
C THR A 143 -21.50 1.76 -8.37
N GLU A 144 -21.47 0.92 -7.34
CA GLU A 144 -20.57 -0.23 -7.26
C GLU A 144 -20.78 -1.20 -8.44
N THR A 145 -22.02 -1.42 -8.85
CA THR A 145 -22.33 -2.27 -10.02
C THR A 145 -21.72 -1.70 -11.31
N VAL A 146 -21.88 -0.40 -11.57
CA VAL A 146 -21.30 0.24 -12.75
C VAL A 146 -19.77 0.22 -12.70
N ALA A 147 -19.21 0.41 -11.51
CA ALA A 147 -17.74 0.32 -11.32
C ALA A 147 -17.21 -1.09 -11.61
N ASP A 148 -17.89 -2.15 -11.11
CA ASP A 148 -17.47 -3.54 -11.36
C ASP A 148 -17.59 -3.89 -12.86
N GLU A 149 -18.69 -3.55 -13.50
CA GLU A 149 -18.88 -3.77 -14.95
C GLU A 149 -17.78 -3.07 -15.78
N TRP A 150 -17.48 -1.82 -15.47
CA TRP A 150 -16.43 -1.05 -16.14
C TRP A 150 -15.05 -1.65 -15.88
N CYS A 151 -14.74 -1.97 -14.63
CA CYS A 151 -13.45 -2.56 -14.26
C CYS A 151 -13.21 -3.91 -14.96
N ARG A 152 -14.24 -4.77 -15.03
CA ARG A 152 -14.16 -6.06 -15.76
C ARG A 152 -13.87 -5.83 -17.24
N GLU A 153 -14.63 -4.96 -17.87
CA GLU A 153 -14.46 -4.66 -19.30
C GLU A 153 -13.04 -4.13 -19.62
N ILE A 154 -12.51 -3.24 -18.78
CA ILE A 154 -11.16 -2.69 -18.98
C ILE A 154 -10.07 -3.69 -18.60
N SER A 155 -10.25 -4.47 -17.53
CA SER A 155 -9.31 -5.53 -17.15
C SER A 155 -9.18 -6.59 -18.24
N ASP A 156 -10.29 -7.07 -18.77
CA ASP A 156 -10.32 -8.06 -19.86
C ASP A 156 -9.58 -7.53 -21.10
N TYR A 157 -9.83 -6.26 -21.45
CA TYR A 157 -9.13 -5.62 -22.58
C TYR A 157 -7.61 -5.52 -22.32
N ILE A 158 -7.18 -5.10 -21.12
CA ILE A 158 -5.75 -5.04 -20.80
C ILE A 158 -5.12 -6.43 -20.87
N ARG A 159 -5.79 -7.47 -20.34
CA ARG A 159 -5.29 -8.85 -20.39
C ARG A 159 -5.18 -9.40 -21.81
N GLU A 160 -6.02 -8.93 -22.73
CA GLU A 160 -5.93 -9.31 -24.14
C GLU A 160 -4.68 -8.73 -24.82
N ILE A 161 -4.26 -7.51 -24.44
CA ILE A 161 -3.19 -6.77 -25.13
C ILE A 161 -1.85 -6.78 -24.39
N ASP A 162 -1.80 -7.22 -23.13
CA ASP A 162 -0.60 -7.25 -22.30
C ASP A 162 -0.01 -8.66 -22.21
N ASP A 163 0.95 -8.95 -23.09
CA ASP A 163 1.68 -10.21 -23.12
C ASP A 163 2.53 -10.45 -21.85
N ASN A 164 2.92 -9.39 -21.13
CA ASN A 164 3.74 -9.48 -19.93
C ASN A 164 2.92 -9.84 -18.68
N ARG A 165 1.59 -9.77 -18.77
CA ARG A 165 0.69 -10.10 -17.66
C ARG A 165 0.95 -9.26 -16.41
N ASN A 166 1.18 -7.96 -16.57
CA ASN A 166 1.29 -7.03 -15.43
C ASN A 166 0.03 -7.12 -14.57
N LEU A 167 0.19 -6.95 -13.26
CA LEU A 167 -0.92 -7.07 -12.32
C LEU A 167 -1.93 -5.93 -12.51
N ILE A 168 -3.20 -6.23 -12.27
CA ILE A 168 -4.30 -5.25 -12.35
C ILE A 168 -4.99 -5.15 -10.99
N THR A 169 -5.31 -3.92 -10.59
CA THR A 169 -6.06 -3.64 -9.37
C THR A 169 -6.92 -2.37 -9.50
N VAL A 170 -7.71 -2.11 -8.49
CA VAL A 170 -8.41 -0.83 -8.25
C VAL A 170 -8.33 -0.54 -6.76
N SER A 171 -8.33 0.71 -6.36
CA SER A 171 -8.35 1.05 -4.94
C SER A 171 -9.72 1.49 -4.44
N SER A 172 -9.89 1.34 -3.13
CA SER A 172 -11.03 1.87 -2.39
C SER A 172 -10.56 2.47 -1.06
N ALA A 173 -11.22 3.53 -0.65
CA ALA A 173 -11.07 4.15 0.67
C ALA A 173 -11.62 3.29 1.81
N SER A 174 -12.22 2.13 1.53
CA SER A 174 -12.83 1.23 2.50
C SER A 174 -12.74 -0.22 2.05
N SER A 175 -12.55 -1.12 3.00
CA SER A 175 -12.70 -2.57 2.80
C SER A 175 -14.17 -3.03 2.72
N GLN A 176 -15.11 -2.12 3.00
CA GLN A 176 -16.56 -2.41 3.04
C GLN A 176 -17.22 -2.26 1.65
N THR A 177 -16.58 -2.80 0.62
CA THR A 177 -17.09 -2.85 -0.75
C THR A 177 -16.72 -4.18 -1.36
N ASP A 178 -17.62 -4.78 -2.12
CA ASP A 178 -17.35 -6.05 -2.80
C ASP A 178 -16.46 -5.86 -4.04
N LEU A 179 -16.39 -4.64 -4.55
CA LEU A 179 -15.64 -4.31 -5.76
C LEU A 179 -14.17 -4.74 -5.70
N ILE A 180 -13.44 -4.39 -4.63
CA ILE A 180 -12.01 -4.68 -4.52
C ILE A 180 -11.68 -6.19 -4.43
N TYR A 181 -12.69 -7.00 -4.11
CA TYR A 181 -12.58 -8.46 -4.05
C TYR A 181 -12.92 -9.14 -5.37
N SER A 182 -13.35 -8.39 -6.38
CA SER A 182 -13.70 -8.88 -7.70
C SER A 182 -12.57 -9.73 -8.31
N ASP A 183 -12.94 -10.83 -8.98
CA ASP A 183 -11.98 -11.76 -9.59
C ASP A 183 -11.24 -11.20 -10.81
N CYS A 184 -11.66 -10.05 -11.32
CA CYS A 184 -10.94 -9.33 -12.37
C CYS A 184 -9.62 -8.69 -11.88
N PHE A 185 -9.39 -8.58 -10.57
CA PHE A 185 -8.17 -8.02 -9.98
C PHE A 185 -7.24 -9.11 -9.45
N ASP A 186 -5.93 -8.85 -9.50
CA ASP A 186 -4.90 -9.78 -9.06
C ASP A 186 -4.62 -9.68 -7.55
N TYR A 187 -4.87 -8.52 -6.95
CA TYR A 187 -4.71 -8.28 -5.52
C TYR A 187 -5.66 -7.22 -5.01
N ILE A 188 -5.90 -7.24 -3.70
CA ILE A 188 -6.75 -6.30 -2.99
C ILE A 188 -5.92 -5.06 -2.67
N ASN A 189 -6.46 -3.89 -3.00
CA ASN A 189 -5.80 -2.61 -2.79
C ASN A 189 -6.69 -1.67 -1.98
N ILE A 190 -6.27 -1.33 -0.76
CA ILE A 190 -7.03 -0.55 0.20
C ILE A 190 -6.28 0.71 0.55
N HIS A 191 -7.03 1.80 0.75
CA HIS A 191 -6.55 3.02 1.37
C HIS A 191 -7.08 3.11 2.79
N ARG A 192 -6.21 3.50 3.72
CA ARG A 192 -6.62 3.67 5.12
C ARG A 192 -5.95 4.87 5.78
N TYR A 193 -6.77 5.86 6.06
CA TYR A 193 -6.44 6.96 6.95
C TYR A 193 -7.03 6.69 8.32
N SER A 194 -6.21 6.52 9.33
CA SER A 194 -6.69 6.19 10.67
C SER A 194 -5.66 6.50 11.75
N ASP A 195 -6.15 7.02 12.86
CA ASP A 195 -5.45 7.15 14.13
C ASP A 195 -5.60 5.89 15.03
N SER A 196 -6.28 4.84 14.52
CA SER A 196 -6.57 3.60 15.25
C SER A 196 -6.00 2.39 14.52
N LEU A 197 -5.12 1.66 15.19
CA LEU A 197 -4.62 0.37 14.71
C LEU A 197 -5.71 -0.70 14.65
N GLU A 198 -6.73 -0.64 15.49
CA GLU A 198 -7.85 -1.60 15.45
C GLU A 198 -8.60 -1.53 14.13
N ARG A 199 -8.87 -0.32 13.63
CA ARG A 199 -9.48 -0.11 12.31
C ARG A 199 -8.57 -0.59 11.19
N PHE A 200 -7.28 -0.32 11.32
CA PHE A 200 -6.28 -0.75 10.35
C PHE A 200 -6.24 -2.28 10.23
N PHE A 201 -6.21 -2.99 11.35
CA PHE A 201 -6.25 -4.46 11.36
C PHE A 201 -7.60 -5.04 10.91
N SER A 202 -8.71 -4.35 11.17
CA SER A 202 -10.03 -4.78 10.70
C SER A 202 -10.05 -4.89 9.17
N ASP A 203 -9.48 -3.91 8.46
CA ASP A 203 -9.41 -3.94 7.00
C ASP A 203 -8.48 -5.05 6.49
N ILE A 204 -7.31 -5.20 7.11
CA ILE A 204 -6.36 -6.25 6.74
C ILE A 204 -6.98 -7.64 6.94
N ASN A 205 -7.67 -7.87 8.05
CA ASN A 205 -8.31 -9.16 8.33
C ASN A 205 -9.41 -9.47 7.31
N THR A 206 -10.24 -8.48 6.96
CA THR A 206 -11.27 -8.65 5.92
C THR A 206 -10.63 -9.04 4.57
N GLY A 207 -9.52 -8.41 4.20
CA GLY A 207 -8.80 -8.74 2.99
C GLY A 207 -8.15 -10.13 3.03
N ASN A 208 -7.56 -10.51 4.14
CA ASN A 208 -6.90 -11.81 4.30
C ASN A 208 -7.87 -12.99 4.14
N ASP A 209 -9.16 -12.81 4.50
CA ASP A 209 -10.20 -13.85 4.35
C ASP A 209 -10.52 -14.17 2.88
N CYS A 210 -10.12 -13.32 1.93
CA CYS A 210 -10.43 -13.45 0.50
C CYS A 210 -9.41 -14.26 -0.30
N ASN A 211 -8.38 -14.82 0.31
CA ASN A 211 -7.32 -15.61 -0.32
C ASN A 211 -6.65 -14.91 -1.53
N LYS A 212 -6.55 -13.59 -1.48
CA LYS A 212 -5.80 -12.75 -2.43
C LYS A 212 -4.72 -11.94 -1.69
N PRO A 213 -3.58 -11.65 -2.33
CA PRO A 213 -2.64 -10.69 -1.76
C PRO A 213 -3.33 -9.36 -1.44
N LEU A 214 -2.94 -8.71 -0.35
CA LEU A 214 -3.47 -7.41 0.06
C LEU A 214 -2.34 -6.40 0.17
N LEU A 215 -2.56 -5.19 -0.32
CA LEU A 215 -1.65 -4.05 -0.19
C LEU A 215 -2.40 -2.83 0.35
N ILE A 216 -1.81 -2.16 1.32
CA ILE A 216 -2.25 -0.83 1.76
C ILE A 216 -1.44 0.20 0.95
N SER A 217 -1.98 0.63 -0.19
CA SER A 217 -1.24 1.48 -1.12
C SER A 217 -1.38 2.98 -0.86
N GLU A 218 -2.19 3.35 0.14
CA GLU A 218 -2.31 4.71 0.61
C GLU A 218 -2.71 4.73 2.08
N ALA A 219 -1.95 5.42 2.92
CA ALA A 219 -2.16 5.48 4.34
C ALA A 219 -1.73 6.83 4.94
N GLY A 220 -2.26 7.16 6.11
CA GLY A 220 -1.93 8.37 6.84
C GLY A 220 -2.79 8.52 8.09
N TYR A 221 -2.56 9.59 8.83
CA TYR A 221 -3.35 9.92 10.03
C TYR A 221 -4.75 10.41 9.65
N SER A 222 -4.80 11.38 8.73
CA SER A 222 -6.03 11.99 8.21
C SER A 222 -5.81 12.37 6.76
N TYR A 223 -6.85 12.30 5.94
CA TYR A 223 -6.80 12.76 4.55
C TYR A 223 -6.83 14.30 4.43
N SER A 224 -7.32 15.01 5.46
CA SER A 224 -7.52 16.47 5.43
C SER A 224 -6.37 17.26 6.04
N GLU A 225 -5.43 16.62 6.72
CA GLU A 225 -4.33 17.28 7.40
C GLU A 225 -2.98 16.72 6.96
N PRO A 226 -2.21 17.46 6.14
CA PRO A 226 -0.91 17.00 5.62
C PRO A 226 0.20 17.08 6.68
N VAL A 227 -0.11 16.81 7.94
CA VAL A 227 0.90 16.74 9.00
C VAL A 227 1.43 15.33 9.07
N VAL A 228 2.68 15.13 8.67
CA VAL A 228 3.35 13.84 8.80
C VAL A 228 3.69 13.59 10.26
N ASN A 229 2.96 12.66 10.85
CA ASN A 229 3.32 12.10 12.14
C ASN A 229 4.19 10.85 11.93
N THR A 230 5.47 10.94 12.31
CA THR A 230 6.43 9.85 12.11
C THR A 230 6.05 8.56 12.85
N ALA A 231 5.39 8.67 14.01
CA ALA A 231 4.90 7.52 14.75
C ALA A 231 3.77 6.80 14.00
N VAL A 232 2.86 7.56 13.36
CA VAL A 232 1.79 6.98 12.53
C VAL A 232 2.40 6.24 11.34
N VAL A 233 3.33 6.85 10.60
CA VAL A 233 3.97 6.19 9.45
C VAL A 233 4.70 4.92 9.87
N HIS A 234 5.45 4.98 10.98
CA HIS A 234 6.16 3.82 11.54
C HIS A 234 5.17 2.69 11.89
N THR A 235 4.18 2.99 12.74
CA THR A 235 3.24 1.97 13.22
C THR A 235 2.37 1.39 12.11
N GLN A 236 1.93 2.21 11.13
CA GLN A 236 1.16 1.72 10.00
C GLN A 236 1.98 0.81 9.07
N ASN A 237 3.28 1.10 8.87
CA ASN A 237 4.18 0.22 8.11
C ASN A 237 4.34 -1.16 8.76
N TRP A 238 4.64 -1.19 10.07
CA TRP A 238 4.76 -2.44 10.80
C TRP A 238 3.43 -3.19 10.91
N ALA A 239 2.34 -2.47 11.20
CA ALA A 239 0.99 -3.05 11.27
C ALA A 239 0.56 -3.69 9.94
N ALA A 240 0.78 -3.02 8.81
CA ALA A 240 0.47 -3.57 7.50
C ALA A 240 1.23 -4.87 7.26
N TYR A 241 2.56 -4.85 7.38
CA TYR A 241 3.39 -6.01 7.12
C TYR A 241 3.12 -7.18 8.07
N MET A 242 3.05 -6.90 9.37
CA MET A 242 2.86 -7.94 10.40
C MET A 242 1.40 -8.44 10.48
N GLY A 243 0.45 -7.64 10.02
CA GLY A 243 -0.96 -8.02 9.91
C GLY A 243 -1.28 -8.89 8.69
N GLY A 244 -0.39 -8.98 7.70
CA GLY A 244 -0.58 -9.86 6.54
C GLY A 244 -0.60 -9.16 5.18
N SER A 245 -0.43 -7.83 5.13
CA SER A 245 -0.18 -7.15 3.85
C SER A 245 1.11 -7.65 3.20
N VAL A 246 1.19 -7.61 1.88
CA VAL A 246 2.39 -8.02 1.13
C VAL A 246 3.59 -7.09 1.35
N GLY A 247 3.34 -5.89 1.86
CA GLY A 247 4.37 -4.89 2.19
C GLY A 247 3.94 -3.98 3.34
N GLY A 248 4.77 -2.99 3.67
CA GLY A 248 4.38 -1.89 4.53
C GLY A 248 3.31 -1.02 3.87
N ALA A 249 2.62 -0.20 4.67
CA ALA A 249 1.66 0.77 4.14
C ALA A 249 2.37 1.94 3.46
N MET A 250 1.89 2.35 2.30
CA MET A 250 2.43 3.53 1.63
C MET A 250 1.82 4.80 2.20
N SER A 251 2.65 5.67 2.76
CA SER A 251 2.17 6.96 3.24
C SER A 251 1.86 7.91 2.07
N TRP A 252 0.78 8.69 2.20
CA TRP A 252 0.32 9.60 1.15
C TRP A 252 1.16 10.89 1.05
N TYR A 253 1.58 11.47 2.18
CA TYR A 253 2.17 12.81 2.22
C TYR A 253 3.65 12.84 1.81
N TRP A 254 3.95 12.49 0.55
CA TRP A 254 5.32 12.39 0.04
C TRP A 254 6.13 13.69 0.09
N PRO A 255 5.60 14.88 -0.28
CA PRO A 255 6.37 16.11 -0.20
C PRO A 255 6.78 16.44 1.24
N GLU A 256 5.90 16.23 2.18
CA GLU A 256 6.13 16.46 3.61
C GLU A 256 7.13 15.44 4.19
N ILE A 257 7.00 14.17 3.76
CA ILE A 257 7.97 13.12 4.13
C ILE A 257 9.37 13.47 3.62
N GLU A 258 9.51 13.87 2.36
CA GLU A 258 10.81 14.27 1.80
C GLU A 258 11.44 15.46 2.52
N ALA A 259 10.62 16.37 3.05
CA ALA A 259 11.09 17.55 3.78
C ALA A 259 11.55 17.24 5.23
N LEU A 260 11.25 16.04 5.75
CA LEU A 260 11.62 15.71 7.14
C LEU A 260 13.11 15.45 7.29
N THR A 261 13.68 16.07 8.31
CA THR A 261 15.06 15.82 8.75
C THR A 261 15.13 15.77 10.27
N ASP A 262 15.89 14.80 10.79
CA ASP A 262 16.22 14.75 12.21
C ASP A 262 17.41 15.70 12.54
N GLN A 263 17.79 15.74 13.81
CA GLN A 263 18.91 16.57 14.27
C GLN A 263 20.28 16.24 13.62
N ASN A 264 20.40 15.10 12.94
CA ASN A 264 21.59 14.65 12.22
C ASN A 264 21.47 14.86 10.70
N GLY A 265 20.38 15.46 10.22
CA GLY A 265 20.11 15.70 8.81
C GLY A 265 19.62 14.45 8.06
N ALA A 266 19.26 13.39 8.76
CA ALA A 266 18.69 12.18 8.17
C ALA A 266 17.15 12.21 8.20
N ASN A 267 16.51 11.61 7.19
CA ASN A 267 15.08 11.45 7.21
C ASN A 267 14.70 10.24 8.11
N PRO A 268 13.94 10.46 9.19
CA PRO A 268 13.62 9.41 10.15
C PRO A 268 12.75 8.30 9.55
N ILE A 269 11.85 8.63 8.62
CA ILE A 269 10.93 7.66 8.00
C ILE A 269 11.70 6.67 7.13
N TYR A 270 12.61 7.14 6.29
CA TYR A 270 13.43 6.24 5.47
C TYR A 270 14.32 5.33 6.29
N ARG A 271 14.83 5.81 7.41
CA ARG A 271 15.60 4.98 8.36
C ARG A 271 14.74 3.87 8.94
N ASP A 272 13.51 4.19 9.37
CA ASP A 272 12.58 3.21 9.93
C ASP A 272 12.15 2.17 8.88
N MET A 273 11.91 2.60 7.64
CA MET A 273 11.65 1.69 6.53
C MET A 273 12.77 0.67 6.31
N ARG A 274 14.03 1.06 6.53
CA ARG A 274 15.19 0.16 6.41
C ARG A 274 15.07 -1.01 7.39
N TYR A 275 14.71 -0.77 8.64
CA TYR A 275 14.62 -1.83 9.64
C TYR A 275 13.51 -2.82 9.33
N LEU A 276 12.34 -2.34 8.91
CA LEU A 276 11.26 -3.19 8.41
C LEU A 276 11.71 -4.00 7.19
N THR A 277 12.41 -3.37 6.24
CA THR A 277 12.90 -4.04 5.04
C THR A 277 13.93 -5.12 5.37
N ASP A 278 14.88 -4.84 6.25
CA ASP A 278 15.90 -5.81 6.64
C ASP A 278 15.25 -7.01 7.36
N PHE A 279 14.26 -6.75 8.21
CA PHE A 279 13.47 -7.78 8.86
C PHE A 279 12.66 -8.61 7.84
N SER A 280 11.96 -7.95 6.92
CA SER A 280 11.17 -8.63 5.89
C SER A 280 12.03 -9.50 4.95
N ARG A 281 13.22 -9.03 4.58
CA ARG A 281 14.17 -9.79 3.76
C ARG A 281 14.68 -11.04 4.47
N LYS A 282 14.85 -10.99 5.78
CA LYS A 282 15.23 -12.14 6.59
C LYS A 282 14.18 -13.24 6.50
N ILE A 283 12.91 -12.87 6.63
CA ILE A 283 11.75 -13.76 6.51
C ILE A 283 11.61 -14.27 5.07
N GLY A 284 11.69 -13.39 4.08
CA GLY A 284 11.54 -13.72 2.65
C GLY A 284 12.55 -14.77 2.15
N LYS A 285 13.72 -14.88 2.77
CA LYS A 285 14.71 -15.92 2.45
C LYS A 285 14.24 -17.33 2.75
N THR A 286 13.21 -17.51 3.57
CA THR A 286 12.66 -18.84 3.89
C THR A 286 11.97 -19.48 2.70
N GLY A 287 11.41 -18.68 1.78
CA GLY A 287 10.59 -19.13 0.65
C GLY A 287 9.28 -19.82 1.06
N LEU A 288 8.91 -19.75 2.33
CA LEU A 288 7.73 -20.41 2.88
C LEU A 288 6.54 -19.43 2.93
N PRO A 289 5.30 -19.92 2.75
CA PRO A 289 4.12 -19.10 2.88
C PRO A 289 3.95 -18.59 4.32
N ARG A 290 3.38 -17.40 4.46
CA ARG A 290 3.01 -16.81 5.73
C ARG A 290 1.59 -17.24 6.11
N THR A 291 1.41 -17.63 7.37
CA THR A 291 0.11 -17.95 7.95
C THR A 291 -0.14 -17.03 9.13
N THR A 292 -1.14 -16.17 9.04
CA THR A 292 -1.49 -15.22 10.11
C THR A 292 -1.80 -15.95 11.42
N ILE A 293 -1.25 -15.48 12.52
CA ILE A 293 -1.53 -15.98 13.84
C ILE A 293 -2.85 -15.34 14.32
N THR A 294 -3.85 -16.17 14.58
CA THR A 294 -5.16 -15.70 15.07
C THR A 294 -5.13 -15.42 16.58
N GLN A 295 -6.10 -14.66 17.08
CA GLN A 295 -6.24 -14.39 18.51
C GLN A 295 -6.41 -15.64 19.37
N SER A 296 -6.91 -16.74 18.81
CA SER A 296 -7.00 -18.03 19.50
C SER A 296 -5.63 -18.70 19.72
N ASN A 297 -4.63 -18.29 18.98
CA ASN A 297 -3.28 -18.86 18.98
C ASN A 297 -2.20 -17.93 19.54
N LEU A 298 -2.60 -16.75 20.04
CA LEU A 298 -1.71 -15.73 20.59
C LEU A 298 -2.39 -15.03 21.77
N TYR A 299 -1.72 -14.99 22.90
CA TYR A 299 -2.17 -14.27 24.10
C TYR A 299 -1.09 -13.28 24.51
N ASP A 300 -1.50 -12.02 24.65
CA ASP A 300 -0.78 -10.95 25.33
C ASP A 300 -1.51 -10.62 26.62
N TYR A 301 -0.86 -10.80 27.75
CA TYR A 301 -1.44 -10.60 29.07
C TYR A 301 -1.30 -9.17 29.61
N ASP A 302 -0.62 -8.30 28.86
CA ASP A 302 -0.55 -6.89 29.18
C ASP A 302 -1.76 -6.14 28.55
N THR A 303 -2.54 -5.44 29.38
CA THR A 303 -3.75 -4.74 28.92
C THR A 303 -3.47 -3.50 28.08
N LYS A 304 -2.24 -2.97 28.14
CA LYS A 304 -1.80 -1.77 27.41
C LYS A 304 -1.12 -2.10 26.07
N SER A 305 -0.72 -3.34 25.89
CA SER A 305 -0.12 -3.80 24.63
C SER A 305 -1.04 -4.71 23.85
N ASN A 306 -0.64 -5.02 22.64
CA ASN A 306 -1.22 -6.06 21.82
C ASN A 306 -0.12 -6.65 20.91
N ALA A 307 -0.33 -7.87 20.44
CA ALA A 307 0.58 -8.55 19.54
C ALA A 307 -0.16 -9.08 18.33
N VAL A 308 0.50 -8.96 17.16
CA VAL A 308 0.04 -9.54 15.89
C VAL A 308 1.22 -10.18 15.18
N GLY A 309 0.98 -11.11 14.28
CA GLY A 309 2.06 -11.73 13.54
C GLY A 309 1.63 -12.92 12.70
N PHE A 310 2.62 -13.67 12.24
CA PHE A 310 2.41 -14.82 11.37
C PHE A 310 3.47 -15.91 11.60
N CYS A 311 3.12 -17.13 11.23
CA CYS A 311 4.06 -18.25 11.12
C CYS A 311 4.61 -18.37 9.70
N CYS A 312 5.85 -18.85 9.59
CA CYS A 312 6.53 -19.15 8.33
C CYS A 312 7.26 -20.48 8.51
N GLY A 313 6.62 -21.59 8.17
CA GLY A 313 7.07 -22.92 8.54
C GLY A 313 7.05 -23.15 10.05
N ALA A 314 8.19 -23.52 10.63
CA ALA A 314 8.31 -23.74 12.07
C ALA A 314 8.64 -22.46 12.87
N ASN A 315 8.83 -21.33 12.21
CA ASN A 315 9.16 -20.07 12.86
C ASN A 315 7.91 -19.20 13.02
N ALA A 316 7.86 -18.41 14.08
CA ALA A 316 6.84 -17.37 14.26
C ALA A 316 7.49 -15.99 14.38
N TYR A 317 6.79 -14.99 13.88
CA TYR A 317 7.21 -13.61 13.90
C TYR A 317 6.08 -12.78 14.47
N LEU A 318 6.35 -12.02 15.54
CA LEU A 318 5.35 -11.23 16.25
C LEU A 318 5.79 -9.77 16.30
N TRP A 319 4.85 -8.89 16.13
CA TRP A 319 5.00 -7.47 16.44
C TRP A 319 4.20 -7.17 17.70
N LEU A 320 4.88 -6.80 18.76
CA LEU A 320 4.32 -6.41 20.06
C LEU A 320 4.38 -4.90 20.14
N TYR A 321 3.22 -4.25 20.34
CA TYR A 321 3.08 -2.80 20.30
C TYR A 321 2.24 -2.27 21.46
N ASP A 322 2.59 -1.06 21.92
CA ASP A 322 1.76 -0.25 22.82
C ASP A 322 0.57 0.30 22.02
N LYS A 323 -0.64 0.20 22.57
CA LYS A 323 -1.88 0.63 21.91
C LYS A 323 -1.91 2.12 21.58
N ASP A 324 -1.17 2.94 22.34
CA ASP A 324 -1.07 4.38 22.16
C ASP A 324 0.14 4.81 21.30
N ALA A 325 0.97 3.86 20.84
CA ALA A 325 2.18 4.15 20.07
C ALA A 325 1.90 4.89 18.76
N ILE A 326 0.77 4.65 18.12
CA ILE A 326 0.35 5.33 16.89
C ILE A 326 0.22 6.86 17.08
N ASN A 327 -0.11 7.31 18.30
CA ASN A 327 -0.21 8.73 18.64
C ASN A 327 1.13 9.36 19.03
N GLY A 328 2.24 8.60 18.96
CA GLY A 328 3.55 9.02 19.44
C GLY A 328 3.72 8.91 20.96
N ASN A 329 2.69 8.49 21.67
CA ASN A 329 2.71 8.22 23.10
C ASN A 329 3.03 6.75 23.35
N SER A 330 3.75 6.48 24.42
CA SER A 330 3.94 5.10 24.85
C SER A 330 4.38 5.05 26.30
N ASP A 331 3.89 4.05 27.01
CA ASP A 331 4.37 3.71 28.34
C ASP A 331 5.66 2.86 28.24
N ILE A 332 6.36 2.78 29.37
CA ILE A 332 7.40 1.76 29.52
C ILE A 332 6.74 0.50 30.07
N HIS A 333 6.75 -0.56 29.27
CA HIS A 333 6.28 -1.87 29.69
C HIS A 333 7.39 -2.59 30.45
N ILE A 334 7.24 -2.73 31.75
CA ILE A 334 8.24 -3.42 32.59
C ILE A 334 8.30 -4.89 32.20
N LYS A 335 7.14 -5.50 31.90
CA LYS A 335 7.03 -6.91 31.53
C LYS A 335 5.73 -7.14 30.77
N SER A 336 5.83 -7.76 29.60
CA SER A 336 4.69 -8.30 28.86
C SER A 336 4.88 -9.81 28.70
N ASP A 337 3.91 -10.58 29.18
CA ASP A 337 3.93 -12.05 29.10
C ASP A 337 3.16 -12.49 27.85
N ILE A 338 3.85 -13.19 26.98
CA ILE A 338 3.32 -13.66 25.69
C ILE A 338 3.24 -15.17 25.69
N MET A 339 2.15 -15.71 25.14
CA MET A 339 2.01 -17.13 24.85
C MET A 339 1.51 -17.30 23.42
N VAL A 340 2.19 -18.11 22.62
CA VAL A 340 1.85 -18.37 21.22
C VAL A 340 1.86 -19.85 20.92
N SER A 341 0.93 -20.31 20.09
CA SER A 341 0.86 -21.71 19.62
C SER A 341 2.03 -22.03 18.71
N MET A 342 2.84 -23.00 19.10
CA MET A 342 4.02 -23.47 18.36
C MET A 342 4.13 -24.99 18.51
N PRO A 343 4.66 -25.71 17.50
CA PRO A 343 5.00 -27.11 17.66
C PRO A 343 5.94 -27.35 18.86
N ASP A 344 5.85 -28.50 19.50
CA ASP A 344 6.75 -28.85 20.61
C ASP A 344 8.21 -28.89 20.11
N GLY A 345 9.12 -28.28 20.85
CA GLY A 345 10.53 -28.18 20.48
C GLY A 345 11.26 -27.04 21.18
N ASP A 346 12.55 -26.93 20.93
CA ASP A 346 13.41 -25.87 21.48
C ASP A 346 13.51 -24.73 20.45
N TYR A 347 13.30 -23.50 20.91
CA TYR A 347 13.29 -22.29 20.11
C TYR A 347 14.20 -21.22 20.70
N GLN A 348 14.80 -20.42 19.83
CA GLN A 348 15.47 -19.20 20.21
C GLN A 348 14.51 -18.01 20.01
N ILE A 349 14.20 -17.29 21.08
CA ILE A 349 13.39 -16.09 21.05
C ILE A 349 14.30 -14.88 20.98
N VAL A 350 14.21 -14.12 19.89
CA VAL A 350 15.00 -12.90 19.68
C VAL A 350 14.09 -11.71 19.58
N VAL A 351 14.35 -10.68 20.38
CA VAL A 351 13.59 -9.42 20.39
C VAL A 351 14.45 -8.32 19.78
N TYR A 352 13.86 -7.56 18.86
CA TYR A 352 14.49 -6.41 18.21
C TYR A 352 13.66 -5.15 18.43
N ASP A 353 14.35 -4.05 18.62
CA ASP A 353 13.79 -2.70 18.60
C ASP A 353 13.48 -2.30 17.13
N THR A 354 12.27 -1.91 16.87
CA THR A 354 11.79 -1.59 15.51
C THR A 354 12.33 -0.26 14.98
N TYR A 355 12.67 0.70 15.86
CA TYR A 355 13.20 2.02 15.52
C TYR A 355 14.71 2.03 15.27
N THR A 356 15.44 1.07 15.80
CA THR A 356 16.91 1.02 15.69
C THR A 356 17.41 -0.23 14.99
N GLY A 357 16.58 -1.28 14.86
CA GLY A 357 16.96 -2.58 14.36
C GLY A 357 17.88 -3.37 15.33
N ASN A 358 18.14 -2.83 16.52
CA ASN A 358 19.03 -3.45 17.49
C ASN A 358 18.38 -4.66 18.16
N LYS A 359 19.17 -5.70 18.35
CA LYS A 359 18.78 -6.85 19.16
C LYS A 359 18.77 -6.45 20.64
N LEU A 360 17.60 -6.55 21.27
CA LEU A 360 17.41 -6.24 22.68
C LEU A 360 17.69 -7.46 23.58
N SER A 361 17.24 -8.65 23.16
CA SER A 361 17.46 -9.88 23.91
C SER A 361 17.46 -11.10 23.02
N ALA A 362 18.04 -12.19 23.52
CA ALA A 362 17.90 -13.53 22.95
C ALA A 362 17.89 -14.57 24.08
N ASN A 363 16.89 -15.44 24.07
CA ASN A 363 16.66 -16.44 25.09
C ASN A 363 16.25 -17.76 24.43
N GLU A 364 16.67 -18.88 25.00
CA GLU A 364 16.18 -20.20 24.61
C GLU A 364 14.95 -20.55 25.42
N LYS A 365 13.95 -21.15 24.78
CA LYS A 365 12.69 -21.60 25.38
C LYS A 365 12.23 -22.89 24.73
N THR A 366 11.59 -23.75 25.50
CA THR A 366 10.96 -24.98 25.00
C THR A 366 9.45 -24.78 24.88
N ALA A 367 8.90 -25.05 23.69
CA ALA A 367 7.46 -25.22 23.51
C ALA A 367 7.04 -26.60 23.98
N ALA A 368 5.94 -26.69 24.70
CA ALA A 368 5.36 -27.91 25.19
C ALA A 368 3.84 -27.88 25.11
N ASN A 369 3.22 -29.03 24.75
CA ASN A 369 1.79 -29.16 24.55
C ASN A 369 1.22 -28.17 23.51
N GLY A 370 2.00 -27.87 22.48
CA GLY A 370 1.60 -26.96 21.40
C GLY A 370 1.73 -25.47 21.73
N TRP A 371 2.41 -25.09 22.81
CA TRP A 371 2.55 -23.71 23.24
C TRP A 371 3.93 -23.34 23.72
N ILE A 372 4.35 -22.12 23.43
CA ILE A 372 5.55 -21.50 24.01
C ILE A 372 5.17 -20.24 24.77
N SER A 373 5.74 -20.04 25.95
CA SER A 373 5.50 -18.87 26.80
C SER A 373 6.81 -18.17 27.13
N PHE A 374 6.82 -16.85 27.02
CA PHE A 374 7.99 -16.03 27.34
C PHE A 374 7.57 -14.62 27.76
N SER A 375 8.52 -13.86 28.28
CA SER A 375 8.30 -12.46 28.65
C SER A 375 9.23 -11.55 27.87
N VAL A 376 8.70 -10.40 27.47
CA VAL A 376 9.46 -9.26 26.94
C VAL A 376 9.50 -8.18 28.02
N ASN A 377 10.72 -7.75 28.39
CA ASN A 377 10.93 -6.85 29.52
C ASN A 377 11.52 -5.52 29.06
N ASN A 378 11.10 -4.43 29.76
CA ASN A 378 11.66 -3.08 29.60
C ASN A 378 11.65 -2.59 28.15
N TRP A 379 10.50 -2.63 27.51
CA TRP A 379 10.30 -2.14 26.15
C TRP A 379 9.32 -0.97 26.13
N SER A 380 9.30 -0.20 25.05
CA SER A 380 8.35 0.90 24.83
C SER A 380 8.04 1.03 23.36
N LYS A 381 6.94 1.69 23.01
CA LYS A 381 6.41 1.85 21.65
C LYS A 381 6.10 0.51 21.02
N ASP A 382 7.07 -0.15 20.42
CA ASP A 382 6.91 -1.47 19.83
C ASP A 382 8.24 -2.20 19.65
N VAL A 383 8.14 -3.50 19.54
CA VAL A 383 9.27 -4.42 19.28
C VAL A 383 8.82 -5.54 18.35
N VAL A 384 9.76 -6.12 17.63
CA VAL A 384 9.49 -7.30 16.83
C VAL A 384 10.24 -8.52 17.39
N ILE A 385 9.58 -9.66 17.36
CA ILE A 385 10.02 -10.92 18.01
C ILE A 385 10.12 -12.00 16.93
N GLU A 386 11.21 -12.70 16.94
CA GLU A 386 11.46 -13.90 16.12
C GLU A 386 11.52 -15.11 17.05
N ILE A 387 10.83 -16.18 16.69
CA ILE A 387 10.74 -17.46 17.41
C ILE A 387 11.14 -18.59 16.50
#